data_162439896e83ae42109a3a4a7802afdd
#
_entry.id   162439896e83ae42109a3a4a7802afdd
#
_cell.length_a   1.000
_cell.length_b   1.000
_cell.length_c   1.000
_cell.angle_alpha   90.00
_cell.angle_beta   90.00
_cell.angle_gamma   90.00
#
_symmetry.space_group_name_H-M   'P 1'
#
loop_
_entity.id
_entity.type
_entity.pdbx_description
1 polymer ?
#
loop_
_entity_poly.entity_id
_entity_poly.type
_entity_poly.pdbx_seq_one_letter_code
_entity_poly.pdbx_strand_id
1 'polypeptide(L)'
;MNSCDGGSGLMAKPSRDKWLYSTFPISVATGPLGTMVQLYLIQLNGQALGTIYGGLASAIYNGISIPAALFWGLTIDRLHKRKGLIALSYAMVAIALVSFYFDRSTGGTIARYSVISFVSLASATPLNLLIMETEQKSRWAGAFAKLSLVSSLGNVVGLLVSVVWADLLPAQLVLLFVPMGALSVTSSALSVVLIKEPEFVLERETLAARRPSFFTRLLANPVFFITIPSLSDFRRAFRGMRSSLTRGVPLFYISTILFYVSSGLFNTSFVPAMHLYSVSDQEVFAVILAGMAVQTLSFQVAGRFVGDRNLVTTSVQGLLLRGWSYLGIGVAALLLTGPIFVAPALVLYPIAGGLAFAIYYTSANTMMFTTVHSKSAGAALGVYSAVVGIASMSGSFVSGFISVYDGYYVTFILSGVLLFTAVAVIGRLPKPSSRDESALQ
;
A
#
# COMPACT_ATOMS: atom_id res chain seq x y z
N MET A 1 58.04 -12.11 -20.38
CA MET A 1 58.59 -10.91 -19.72
C MET A 1 57.56 -9.80 -19.81
N ASN A 2 57.33 -9.24 -18.68
CA ASN A 2 56.55 -8.08 -18.32
C ASN A 2 55.04 -8.29 -18.02
N SER A 3 54.85 -8.68 -16.79
CA SER A 3 53.80 -8.36 -15.87
C SER A 3 53.57 -6.84 -15.77
N CYS A 4 52.33 -6.42 -15.79
CA CYS A 4 51.89 -5.21 -15.08
C CYS A 4 50.57 -5.50 -14.39
N ASP A 5 50.69 -5.86 -13.14
CA ASP A 5 49.67 -5.71 -12.12
C ASP A 5 49.15 -4.28 -12.11
N GLY A 6 47.88 -4.13 -12.30
CA GLY A 6 47.12 -2.92 -12.04
C GLY A 6 45.98 -3.25 -11.11
N GLY A 7 46.34 -3.50 -9.84
CA GLY A 7 45.38 -3.57 -8.74
C GLY A 7 44.66 -2.21 -8.55
N SER A 8 43.61 -1.99 -9.30
CA SER A 8 42.67 -0.92 -8.99
C SER A 8 41.83 -1.37 -7.82
N GLY A 9 42.26 -0.96 -6.60
CA GLY A 9 41.50 -1.08 -5.38
C GLY A 9 40.07 -0.66 -5.63
N LEU A 10 39.14 -1.57 -5.41
CA LEU A 10 37.73 -1.36 -5.23
C LEU A 10 37.55 -0.44 -4.01
N MET A 11 37.85 0.85 -4.18
CA MET A 11 37.27 1.84 -3.27
C MET A 11 35.76 1.73 -3.39
N ALA A 12 35.14 1.16 -2.37
CA ALA A 12 33.70 1.13 -2.20
C ALA A 12 33.16 2.56 -2.42
N LYS A 13 32.55 2.83 -3.59
CA LYS A 13 31.87 4.09 -3.82
C LYS A 13 30.89 4.30 -2.66
N PRO A 14 30.96 5.44 -1.94
CA PRO A 14 30.11 5.69 -0.78
C PRO A 14 28.65 5.52 -1.19
N SER A 15 27.95 4.72 -0.38
CA SER A 15 26.61 4.20 -0.62
C SER A 15 25.68 5.19 -1.34
N ARG A 16 25.35 4.89 -2.59
CA ARG A 16 24.32 5.57 -3.39
C ARG A 16 22.93 5.50 -2.73
N ASP A 17 22.75 4.66 -1.73
CA ASP A 17 21.47 4.28 -1.11
C ASP A 17 21.05 5.21 0.04
N LYS A 18 21.83 6.25 0.40
CA LYS A 18 21.53 7.13 1.56
C LYS A 18 20.17 7.82 1.47
N TRP A 19 19.68 8.07 0.28
CA TRP A 19 18.38 8.70 0.07
C TRP A 19 17.21 7.83 0.58
N LEU A 20 17.37 6.50 0.68
CA LEU A 20 16.37 5.58 1.24
C LEU A 20 16.02 5.95 2.69
N TYR A 21 16.98 6.48 3.46
CA TYR A 21 16.72 6.89 4.83
C TYR A 21 15.74 8.07 4.96
N SER A 22 15.54 8.85 3.88
CA SER A 22 14.53 9.91 3.87
C SER A 22 13.10 9.36 3.93
N THR A 23 12.88 8.08 3.57
CA THR A 23 11.57 7.43 3.62
C THR A 23 11.24 6.85 5.00
N PHE A 24 12.23 6.71 5.89
CA PHE A 24 12.02 6.10 7.20
C PHE A 24 11.10 6.95 8.11
N PRO A 25 11.34 8.26 8.35
CA PRO A 25 10.48 9.02 9.26
C PRO A 25 9.06 9.20 8.74
N ILE A 26 8.84 9.31 7.41
CA ILE A 26 7.48 9.35 6.86
C ILE A 26 6.75 8.02 7.07
N SER A 27 7.45 6.89 6.96
CA SER A 27 6.86 5.59 7.23
C SER A 27 6.52 5.42 8.72
N VAL A 28 7.35 5.97 9.62
CA VAL A 28 7.01 6.05 11.06
C VAL A 28 5.72 6.84 11.26
N ALA A 29 5.57 7.97 10.57
CA ALA A 29 4.40 8.83 10.70
C ALA A 29 3.12 8.22 10.12
N THR A 30 3.23 7.48 9.02
CA THR A 30 2.06 6.95 8.29
C THR A 30 1.72 5.51 8.63
N GLY A 31 2.62 4.75 9.27
CA GLY A 31 2.38 3.36 9.67
C GLY A 31 1.14 3.16 10.55
N PRO A 32 0.97 3.92 11.64
CA PRO A 32 -0.20 3.80 12.50
C PRO A 32 -1.44 4.57 12.00
N LEU A 33 -1.32 5.36 10.93
CA LEU A 33 -2.33 6.36 10.53
C LEU A 33 -3.74 5.78 10.37
N GLY A 34 -3.88 4.62 9.75
CA GLY A 34 -5.18 3.97 9.56
C GLY A 34 -5.87 3.63 10.88
N THR A 35 -5.11 3.07 11.81
CA THR A 35 -5.58 2.74 13.17
C THR A 35 -5.92 4.00 13.97
N MET A 36 -5.05 5.03 13.91
CA MET A 36 -5.27 6.31 14.57
C MET A 36 -6.57 6.96 14.11
N VAL A 37 -6.82 7.02 12.80
CA VAL A 37 -8.03 7.63 12.23
C VAL A 37 -9.28 6.86 12.65
N GLN A 38 -9.26 5.53 12.64
CA GLN A 38 -10.41 4.71 13.06
C GLN A 38 -10.73 4.91 14.53
N LEU A 39 -9.76 4.82 15.42
CA LEU A 39 -9.94 5.08 16.86
C LEU A 39 -10.40 6.51 17.12
N TYR A 40 -9.82 7.49 16.44
CA TYR A 40 -10.21 8.90 16.59
C TYR A 40 -11.67 9.16 16.14
N LEU A 41 -12.13 8.53 15.05
CA LEU A 41 -13.52 8.64 14.62
C LEU A 41 -14.50 8.00 15.62
N ILE A 42 -14.08 6.91 16.30
CA ILE A 42 -14.87 6.31 17.38
C ILE A 42 -14.94 7.25 18.60
N GLN A 43 -13.82 7.87 18.98
CA GLN A 43 -13.79 8.85 20.07
C GLN A 43 -14.67 10.06 19.79
N LEU A 44 -14.74 10.53 18.53
CA LEU A 44 -15.56 11.68 18.15
C LEU A 44 -17.07 11.38 18.08
N ASN A 45 -17.47 10.20 17.63
CA ASN A 45 -18.85 9.91 17.24
C ASN A 45 -19.48 8.75 18.01
N GLY A 46 -18.74 8.12 18.92
CA GLY A 46 -19.13 6.87 19.57
C GLY A 46 -18.98 5.65 18.68
N GLN A 47 -19.21 4.47 19.24
CA GLN A 47 -18.89 3.19 18.61
C GLN A 47 -19.59 2.98 17.26
N ALA A 48 -20.90 3.12 17.19
CA ALA A 48 -21.68 2.81 15.98
C ALA A 48 -21.37 3.78 14.82
N LEU A 49 -21.55 5.08 15.04
CA LEU A 49 -21.30 6.08 14.01
C LEU A 49 -19.81 6.18 13.66
N GLY A 50 -18.92 6.05 14.65
CA GLY A 50 -17.48 6.03 14.41
C GLY A 50 -17.04 4.87 13.52
N THR A 51 -17.67 3.70 13.65
CA THR A 51 -17.42 2.55 12.77
C THR A 51 -17.88 2.81 11.33
N ILE A 52 -19.08 3.38 11.15
CA ILE A 52 -19.59 3.74 9.82
C ILE A 52 -18.68 4.79 9.17
N TYR A 53 -18.32 5.84 9.90
CA TYR A 53 -17.42 6.89 9.40
C TYR A 53 -16.00 6.38 9.16
N GLY A 54 -15.51 5.43 9.95
CA GLY A 54 -14.25 4.72 9.73
C GLY A 54 -14.25 3.92 8.42
N GLY A 55 -15.38 3.26 8.14
CA GLY A 55 -15.62 2.57 6.87
C GLY A 55 -15.63 3.54 5.69
N LEU A 56 -16.35 4.64 5.82
CA LEU A 56 -16.41 5.70 4.79
C LEU A 56 -15.03 6.35 4.58
N ALA A 57 -14.31 6.67 5.65
CA ALA A 57 -12.97 7.25 5.58
C ALA A 57 -12.00 6.33 4.86
N SER A 58 -11.99 5.04 5.20
CA SER A 58 -11.15 4.03 4.56
C SER A 58 -11.54 3.81 3.10
N ALA A 59 -12.84 3.83 2.78
CA ALA A 59 -13.33 3.72 1.41
C ALA A 59 -12.89 4.91 0.56
N ILE A 60 -13.03 6.14 1.05
CA ILE A 60 -12.62 7.36 0.34
C ILE A 60 -11.08 7.37 0.19
N TYR A 61 -10.34 7.00 1.23
CA TYR A 61 -8.87 6.89 1.17
C TYR A 61 -8.41 5.96 0.04
N ASN A 62 -9.00 4.76 -0.03
CA ASN A 62 -8.69 3.79 -1.09
C ASN A 62 -9.19 4.26 -2.47
N GLY A 63 -10.36 4.88 -2.54
CA GLY A 63 -10.94 5.39 -3.78
C GLY A 63 -10.15 6.54 -4.39
N ILE A 64 -9.72 7.49 -3.58
CA ILE A 64 -8.92 8.66 -4.02
C ILE A 64 -7.53 8.25 -4.53
N SER A 65 -6.98 7.13 -4.03
CA SER A 65 -5.68 6.64 -4.51
C SER A 65 -5.66 6.37 -6.01
N ILE A 66 -6.80 6.02 -6.62
CA ILE A 66 -6.90 5.70 -8.06
C ILE A 66 -6.68 6.95 -8.94
N PRO A 67 -7.50 8.01 -8.83
CA PRO A 67 -7.27 9.23 -9.60
C PRO A 67 -5.95 9.92 -9.21
N ALA A 68 -5.52 9.81 -7.95
CA ALA A 68 -4.25 10.36 -7.49
C ALA A 68 -3.05 9.70 -8.18
N ALA A 69 -3.03 8.38 -8.33
CA ALA A 69 -1.97 7.67 -9.04
C ALA A 69 -1.85 8.11 -10.51
N LEU A 70 -2.99 8.31 -11.18
CA LEU A 70 -3.03 8.81 -12.55
C LEU A 70 -2.56 10.26 -12.65
N PHE A 71 -3.05 11.12 -11.74
CA PHE A 71 -2.68 12.54 -11.71
C PHE A 71 -1.17 12.72 -11.48
N TRP A 72 -0.64 12.07 -10.46
CA TRP A 72 0.78 12.18 -10.12
C TRP A 72 1.68 11.49 -11.15
N GLY A 73 1.27 10.36 -11.74
CA GLY A 73 1.98 9.73 -12.84
C GLY A 73 2.17 10.70 -14.02
N LEU A 74 1.10 11.35 -14.47
CA LEU A 74 1.17 12.35 -15.54
C LEU A 74 1.98 13.59 -15.16
N THR A 75 1.91 14.00 -13.88
CA THR A 75 2.64 15.16 -13.37
C THR A 75 4.14 14.90 -13.35
N ILE A 76 4.57 13.71 -12.95
CA ILE A 76 5.97 13.31 -12.90
C ILE A 76 6.61 13.29 -14.28
N ASP A 77 5.90 12.74 -15.27
CA ASP A 77 6.38 12.70 -16.65
C ASP A 77 6.64 14.10 -17.24
N ARG A 78 5.97 15.13 -16.69
CA ARG A 78 6.11 16.52 -17.12
C ARG A 78 7.16 17.31 -16.35
N LEU A 79 7.21 17.12 -15.03
CA LEU A 79 8.02 18.00 -14.15
C LEU A 79 9.50 17.61 -14.12
N HIS A 80 9.87 16.37 -14.39
CA HIS A 80 11.26 15.85 -14.37
C HIS A 80 12.05 16.13 -13.06
N LYS A 81 11.47 16.87 -12.11
CA LYS A 81 12.05 17.23 -10.81
C LYS A 81 11.50 16.31 -9.71
N ARG A 82 12.15 15.19 -9.49
CA ARG A 82 11.68 14.15 -8.55
C ARG A 82 11.86 14.52 -7.10
N LYS A 83 13.02 15.08 -6.77
CA LYS A 83 13.36 15.55 -5.42
C LYS A 83 12.33 16.52 -4.87
N GLY A 84 11.99 17.55 -5.66
CA GLY A 84 11.03 18.57 -5.26
C GLY A 84 9.63 17.99 -5.00
N LEU A 85 9.21 17.01 -5.81
CA LEU A 85 7.90 16.38 -5.68
C LEU A 85 7.81 15.49 -4.42
N ILE A 86 8.87 14.73 -4.13
CA ILE A 86 8.95 13.89 -2.91
C ILE A 86 8.93 14.80 -1.67
N ALA A 87 9.76 15.83 -1.63
CA ALA A 87 9.82 16.75 -0.50
C ALA A 87 8.48 17.48 -0.28
N LEU A 88 7.85 17.96 -1.36
CA LEU A 88 6.52 18.58 -1.31
C LEU A 88 5.45 17.61 -0.78
N SER A 89 5.44 16.36 -1.27
CA SER A 89 4.54 15.33 -0.77
C SER A 89 4.64 15.17 0.74
N TYR A 90 5.86 15.01 1.27
CA TYR A 90 6.07 14.82 2.70
C TYR A 90 5.71 16.06 3.52
N ALA A 91 5.98 17.27 3.01
CA ALA A 91 5.56 18.52 3.65
C ALA A 91 4.03 18.65 3.70
N MET A 92 3.33 18.29 2.62
CA MET A 92 1.86 18.32 2.60
C MET A 92 1.24 17.28 3.52
N VAL A 93 1.83 16.06 3.62
CA VAL A 93 1.43 15.06 4.62
C VAL A 93 1.61 15.61 6.03
N ALA A 94 2.72 16.30 6.31
CA ALA A 94 2.96 16.92 7.61
C ALA A 94 1.88 17.96 7.96
N ILE A 95 1.55 18.86 7.04
CA ILE A 95 0.49 19.87 7.20
C ILE A 95 -0.85 19.19 7.47
N ALA A 96 -1.18 18.14 6.70
CA ALA A 96 -2.41 17.39 6.89
C ALA A 96 -2.47 16.70 8.26
N LEU A 97 -1.36 16.08 8.72
CA LEU A 97 -1.30 15.45 10.05
C LEU A 97 -1.45 16.48 11.17
N VAL A 98 -0.71 17.58 11.14
CA VAL A 98 -0.81 18.63 12.18
C VAL A 98 -2.20 19.25 12.20
N SER A 99 -2.87 19.36 11.05
CA SER A 99 -4.20 19.96 10.97
C SER A 99 -5.30 19.16 11.70
N PHE A 100 -5.08 17.87 12.04
CA PHE A 100 -5.99 17.10 12.89
C PHE A 100 -6.15 17.71 14.29
N TYR A 101 -5.14 18.39 14.77
CA TYR A 101 -5.17 19.06 16.07
C TYR A 101 -6.14 20.25 16.12
N PHE A 102 -6.25 21.01 15.01
CA PHE A 102 -7.01 22.27 14.97
C PHE A 102 -8.50 22.08 14.71
N ASP A 103 -8.88 21.05 13.98
CA ASP A 103 -10.31 20.79 13.67
C ASP A 103 -10.67 19.36 14.06
N ARG A 104 -11.56 19.24 14.98
CA ARG A 104 -12.05 17.98 15.56
C ARG A 104 -13.39 17.52 14.94
N SER A 105 -13.71 17.96 13.72
CA SER A 105 -14.91 17.52 13.03
C SER A 105 -14.72 16.19 12.33
N THR A 106 -15.77 15.38 12.26
CA THR A 106 -15.79 14.11 11.52
C THR A 106 -15.50 14.32 10.03
N GLY A 107 -16.16 15.30 9.42
CA GLY A 107 -15.97 15.65 8.02
C GLY A 107 -14.52 16.11 7.72
N GLY A 108 -13.97 16.95 8.61
CA GLY A 108 -12.58 17.38 8.52
C GLY A 108 -11.59 16.22 8.66
N THR A 109 -11.86 15.26 9.54
CA THR A 109 -11.05 14.04 9.72
C THR A 109 -11.01 13.22 8.44
N ILE A 110 -12.17 12.94 7.83
CA ILE A 110 -12.29 12.21 6.57
C ILE A 110 -11.59 12.95 5.44
N ALA A 111 -11.79 14.27 5.34
CA ALA A 111 -11.14 15.09 4.30
C ALA A 111 -9.61 15.05 4.40
N ARG A 112 -9.03 15.21 5.59
CA ARG A 112 -7.56 15.17 5.80
C ARG A 112 -7.00 13.79 5.51
N TYR A 113 -7.67 12.73 5.94
CA TYR A 113 -7.26 11.37 5.63
C TYR A 113 -7.23 11.12 4.12
N SER A 114 -8.22 11.65 3.42
CA SER A 114 -8.32 11.62 1.95
C SER A 114 -7.20 12.43 1.28
N VAL A 115 -6.90 13.61 1.79
CA VAL A 115 -5.77 14.44 1.31
C VAL A 115 -4.45 13.72 1.50
N ILE A 116 -4.23 13.06 2.64
CA ILE A 116 -3.01 12.27 2.88
C ILE A 116 -2.89 11.15 1.83
N SER A 117 -3.98 10.43 1.50
CA SER A 117 -3.98 9.42 0.44
C SER A 117 -3.55 10.02 -0.91
N PHE A 118 -4.16 11.13 -1.30
CA PHE A 118 -3.86 11.80 -2.57
C PHE A 118 -2.38 12.24 -2.65
N VAL A 119 -1.89 12.87 -1.59
CA VAL A 119 -0.56 13.48 -1.57
C VAL A 119 0.55 12.44 -1.41
N SER A 120 0.33 11.36 -0.66
CA SER A 120 1.32 10.30 -0.46
C SER A 120 1.74 9.64 -1.77
N LEU A 121 0.84 9.56 -2.75
CA LEU A 121 1.14 9.02 -4.07
C LEU A 121 2.07 9.92 -4.90
N ALA A 122 2.17 11.20 -4.56
CA ALA A 122 3.13 12.11 -5.20
C ALA A 122 4.59 11.74 -4.93
N SER A 123 4.88 11.02 -3.83
CA SER A 123 6.22 10.51 -3.53
C SER A 123 6.45 9.09 -4.02
N ALA A 124 5.43 8.24 -4.03
CA ALA A 124 5.58 6.82 -4.34
C ALA A 124 6.11 6.56 -5.75
N THR A 125 5.54 7.21 -6.76
CA THR A 125 5.98 7.05 -8.15
C THR A 125 7.40 7.59 -8.40
N PRO A 126 7.76 8.81 -7.95
CA PRO A 126 9.14 9.30 -8.11
C PRO A 126 10.18 8.43 -7.41
N LEU A 127 9.88 7.86 -6.23
CA LEU A 127 10.79 6.96 -5.52
C LEU A 127 11.06 5.70 -6.34
N ASN A 128 10.02 5.10 -6.93
CA ASN A 128 10.19 3.94 -7.79
C ASN A 128 11.01 4.26 -9.05
N LEU A 129 10.75 5.40 -9.68
CA LEU A 129 11.52 5.85 -10.84
C LEU A 129 12.97 6.15 -10.46
N LEU A 130 13.22 6.73 -9.30
CA LEU A 130 14.57 7.01 -8.82
C LEU A 130 15.41 5.73 -8.70
N ILE A 131 14.83 4.62 -8.21
CA ILE A 131 15.49 3.31 -8.21
C ILE A 131 15.84 2.87 -9.63
N MET A 132 14.88 2.95 -10.55
CA MET A 132 15.04 2.49 -11.92
C MET A 132 16.11 3.28 -12.69
N GLU A 133 16.38 4.52 -12.30
CA GLU A 133 17.35 5.42 -12.94
C GLU A 133 18.72 5.40 -12.28
N THR A 134 18.77 5.19 -10.97
CA THR A 134 20.04 5.19 -10.23
C THR A 134 20.70 3.82 -10.20
N GLU A 135 19.93 2.75 -10.35
CA GLU A 135 20.40 1.38 -10.26
C GLU A 135 20.40 0.65 -11.61
N GLN A 136 21.36 -0.25 -11.81
CA GLN A 136 21.37 -1.15 -12.96
C GLN A 136 20.18 -2.12 -12.89
N LYS A 137 19.61 -2.48 -14.05
CA LYS A 137 18.43 -3.34 -14.16
C LYS A 137 18.53 -4.65 -13.36
N SER A 138 19.74 -5.25 -13.31
CA SER A 138 20.02 -6.45 -12.52
C SER A 138 19.91 -6.25 -11.00
N ARG A 139 19.98 -5.00 -10.50
CA ARG A 139 19.94 -4.64 -9.08
C ARG A 139 18.60 -4.06 -8.64
N TRP A 140 17.66 -3.83 -9.55
CA TRP A 140 16.35 -3.23 -9.23
C TRP A 140 15.61 -3.99 -8.12
N ALA A 141 15.53 -5.31 -8.24
CA ALA A 141 14.85 -6.13 -7.24
C ALA A 141 15.43 -5.91 -5.83
N GLY A 142 16.75 -5.86 -5.70
CA GLY A 142 17.43 -5.59 -4.43
C GLY A 142 17.17 -4.19 -3.90
N ALA A 143 17.13 -3.17 -4.76
CA ALA A 143 16.87 -1.78 -4.37
C ALA A 143 15.40 -1.58 -3.95
N PHE A 144 14.44 -2.17 -4.65
CA PHE A 144 13.03 -2.19 -4.23
C PHE A 144 12.83 -2.92 -2.90
N ALA A 145 13.52 -4.04 -2.71
CA ALA A 145 13.47 -4.78 -1.44
C ALA A 145 14.02 -3.93 -0.28
N LYS A 146 15.11 -3.19 -0.46
CA LYS A 146 15.65 -2.27 0.54
C LYS A 146 14.67 -1.13 0.86
N LEU A 147 14.05 -0.51 -0.16
CA LEU A 147 13.04 0.53 0.04
C LEU A 147 11.86 -0.01 0.87
N SER A 148 11.35 -1.18 0.50
CA SER A 148 10.25 -1.83 1.23
C SER A 148 10.65 -2.18 2.66
N LEU A 149 11.87 -2.65 2.89
CA LEU A 149 12.37 -2.96 4.23
C LEU A 149 12.45 -1.70 5.11
N VAL A 150 13.04 -0.61 4.59
CA VAL A 150 13.14 0.67 5.31
C VAL A 150 11.74 1.20 5.66
N SER A 151 10.81 1.15 4.71
CA SER A 151 9.43 1.58 4.93
C SER A 151 8.70 0.69 5.94
N SER A 152 8.85 -0.62 5.85
CA SER A 152 8.22 -1.56 6.80
C SER A 152 8.78 -1.42 8.22
N LEU A 153 10.09 -1.23 8.35
CA LEU A 153 10.70 -0.94 9.66
C LEU A 153 10.20 0.39 10.22
N GLY A 154 10.05 1.41 9.38
CA GLY A 154 9.43 2.67 9.79
C GLY A 154 8.01 2.47 10.31
N ASN A 155 7.17 1.72 9.60
CA ASN A 155 5.80 1.41 10.04
C ASN A 155 5.79 0.68 11.40
N VAL A 156 6.67 -0.30 11.61
CA VAL A 156 6.81 -1.02 12.89
C VAL A 156 7.18 -0.06 14.01
N VAL A 157 8.16 0.83 13.78
CA VAL A 157 8.57 1.85 14.77
C VAL A 157 7.43 2.83 15.04
N GLY A 158 6.68 3.24 14.02
CA GLY A 158 5.51 4.12 14.17
C GLY A 158 4.43 3.51 15.05
N LEU A 159 4.13 2.24 14.83
CA LEU A 159 3.18 1.49 15.67
C LEU A 159 3.70 1.31 17.09
N LEU A 160 5.00 1.04 17.28
CA LEU A 160 5.61 0.95 18.61
C LEU A 160 5.50 2.29 19.36
N VAL A 161 5.78 3.42 18.68
CA VAL A 161 5.58 4.76 19.25
C VAL A 161 4.12 4.96 19.65
N SER A 162 3.18 4.47 18.84
CA SER A 162 1.74 4.59 19.14
C SER A 162 1.31 3.72 20.33
N VAL A 163 1.90 2.52 20.51
CA VAL A 163 1.69 1.68 21.72
C VAL A 163 2.12 2.44 22.97
N VAL A 164 3.35 2.98 22.94
CA VAL A 164 3.88 3.73 24.10
C VAL A 164 3.07 5.01 24.35
N TRP A 165 2.66 5.70 23.30
CA TRP A 165 1.84 6.92 23.43
C TRP A 165 0.47 6.62 24.05
N ALA A 166 -0.21 5.56 23.58
CA ALA A 166 -1.52 5.18 24.11
C ALA A 166 -1.45 4.72 25.58
N ASP A 167 -0.32 4.17 26.02
CA ASP A 167 -0.07 3.83 27.42
C ASP A 167 0.11 5.09 28.28
N LEU A 168 0.93 6.02 27.83
CA LEU A 168 1.27 7.24 28.58
C LEU A 168 0.14 8.28 28.57
N LEU A 169 -0.61 8.40 27.48
CA LEU A 169 -1.60 9.44 27.24
C LEU A 169 -2.89 8.87 26.61
N PRO A 170 -3.60 7.98 27.29
CA PRO A 170 -4.70 7.19 26.72
C PRO A 170 -5.88 8.05 26.21
N ALA A 171 -6.10 9.24 26.78
CA ALA A 171 -7.21 10.12 26.38
C ALA A 171 -6.84 11.14 25.28
N GLN A 172 -5.59 11.15 24.81
CA GLN A 172 -5.06 12.23 23.96
C GLN A 172 -4.53 11.73 22.62
N LEU A 173 -5.29 10.82 21.97
CA LEU A 173 -4.90 10.25 20.66
C LEU A 173 -4.68 11.32 19.59
N VAL A 174 -5.46 12.43 19.63
CA VAL A 174 -5.32 13.54 18.67
C VAL A 174 -3.93 14.20 18.74
N LEU A 175 -3.30 14.24 19.92
CA LEU A 175 -1.97 14.83 20.07
C LEU A 175 -0.89 13.98 19.37
N LEU A 176 -1.11 12.69 19.15
CA LEU A 176 -0.16 11.83 18.44
C LEU A 176 0.04 12.26 16.98
N PHE A 177 -0.95 12.90 16.36
CA PHE A 177 -0.80 13.41 14.99
C PHE A 177 0.28 14.52 14.87
N VAL A 178 0.54 15.26 15.95
CA VAL A 178 1.56 16.35 15.95
C VAL A 178 2.98 15.81 15.80
N PRO A 179 3.49 14.89 16.66
CA PRO A 179 4.82 14.32 16.47
C PRO A 179 4.93 13.52 15.15
N MET A 180 3.85 12.87 14.68
CA MET A 180 3.84 12.24 13.38
C MET A 180 3.99 13.27 12.24
N GLY A 181 3.37 14.44 12.37
CA GLY A 181 3.59 15.57 11.47
C GLY A 181 5.04 16.05 11.48
N ALA A 182 5.67 16.17 12.65
CA ALA A 182 7.07 16.57 12.79
C ALA A 182 8.03 15.56 12.11
N LEU A 183 7.76 14.26 12.22
CA LEU A 183 8.49 13.22 11.50
C LEU A 183 8.34 13.35 9.99
N SER A 184 7.15 13.73 9.51
CA SER A 184 6.94 14.00 8.08
C SER A 184 7.73 15.22 7.58
N VAL A 185 7.84 16.29 8.40
CA VAL A 185 8.74 17.43 8.10
C VAL A 185 10.18 16.98 8.03
N THR A 186 10.62 16.15 8.98
CA THR A 186 11.97 15.58 8.98
C THR A 186 12.25 14.79 7.69
N SER A 187 11.30 13.97 7.23
CA SER A 187 11.40 13.28 5.95
C SER A 187 11.51 14.24 4.77
N SER A 188 10.73 15.31 4.77
CA SER A 188 10.79 16.34 3.73
C SER A 188 12.19 16.98 3.68
N ALA A 189 12.73 17.40 4.83
CA ALA A 189 14.07 17.96 4.93
C ALA A 189 15.15 16.98 4.49
N LEU A 190 15.09 15.73 4.95
CA LEU A 190 16.02 14.66 4.54
C LEU A 190 15.94 14.38 3.03
N SER A 191 14.76 14.44 2.44
CA SER A 191 14.60 14.28 0.99
C SER A 191 15.33 15.38 0.21
N VAL A 192 15.26 16.62 0.69
CA VAL A 192 15.97 17.74 0.08
C VAL A 192 17.49 17.58 0.18
N VAL A 193 18.00 17.01 1.27
CA VAL A 193 19.44 16.87 1.50
C VAL A 193 20.00 15.60 0.81
N LEU A 194 19.31 14.46 0.95
CA LEU A 194 19.85 13.15 0.58
C LEU A 194 19.54 12.75 -0.86
N ILE A 195 18.42 13.22 -1.45
CA ILE A 195 18.08 12.90 -2.83
C ILE A 195 18.89 13.78 -3.76
N LYS A 196 19.71 13.15 -4.58
CA LYS A 196 20.39 13.79 -5.72
C LYS A 196 19.56 13.54 -6.97
N GLU A 197 19.21 14.59 -7.69
CA GLU A 197 18.55 14.43 -8.99
C GLU A 197 19.58 13.82 -9.98
N PRO A 198 19.25 12.74 -10.68
CA PRO A 198 20.14 12.18 -11.68
C PRO A 198 20.32 13.19 -12.82
N GLU A 199 21.57 13.42 -13.20
CA GLU A 199 21.91 14.24 -14.38
C GLU A 199 21.59 13.43 -15.64
N PHE A 200 20.40 13.63 -16.20
CA PHE A 200 20.05 13.07 -17.51
C PHE A 200 20.69 13.88 -18.63
N VAL A 201 21.83 13.43 -19.14
CA VAL A 201 22.54 14.14 -20.21
C VAL A 201 22.14 13.68 -21.62
N LEU A 202 21.54 12.51 -21.83
CA LEU A 202 21.48 11.91 -23.18
C LEU A 202 20.11 11.85 -23.87
N GLU A 203 18.98 11.91 -23.18
CA GLU A 203 17.66 11.87 -23.86
C GLU A 203 16.94 13.21 -23.97
N ARG A 204 17.39 14.22 -23.24
CA ARG A 204 16.74 15.56 -23.24
C ARG A 204 16.88 16.32 -24.56
N GLU A 205 17.98 16.17 -25.27
CA GLU A 205 18.23 16.97 -26.48
C GLU A 205 17.38 16.51 -27.69
N THR A 206 17.13 15.23 -27.83
CA THR A 206 16.37 14.70 -28.96
C THR A 206 14.86 14.86 -28.82
N LEU A 207 14.32 14.94 -27.59
CA LEU A 207 12.90 15.14 -27.32
C LEU A 207 12.52 16.63 -27.15
N ALA A 208 13.45 17.45 -26.64
CA ALA A 208 13.24 18.90 -26.47
C ALA A 208 13.16 19.64 -27.82
N ALA A 209 13.86 19.18 -28.83
CA ALA A 209 13.85 19.80 -30.16
C ALA A 209 12.53 19.71 -30.91
N ARG A 210 11.56 18.91 -30.46
CA ARG A 210 10.25 18.71 -31.12
C ARG A 210 9.04 19.21 -30.34
N ARG A 211 9.18 19.84 -29.15
CA ARG A 211 8.02 20.31 -28.37
C ARG A 211 8.14 21.78 -27.98
N PRO A 212 7.09 22.61 -28.22
CA PRO A 212 7.08 24.01 -27.78
C PRO A 212 7.23 24.10 -26.25
N SER A 213 7.95 25.12 -25.78
CA SER A 213 8.33 25.29 -24.38
C SER A 213 7.12 25.23 -23.44
N PHE A 214 7.34 24.68 -22.25
CA PHE A 214 6.33 24.55 -21.19
C PHE A 214 5.60 25.87 -20.89
N PHE A 215 6.33 26.99 -20.86
CA PHE A 215 5.78 28.31 -20.59
C PHE A 215 4.77 28.81 -21.66
N THR A 216 5.01 28.52 -22.92
CA THR A 216 4.07 28.90 -24.02
C THR A 216 2.76 28.10 -23.96
N ARG A 217 2.79 26.87 -23.41
CA ARG A 217 1.57 26.06 -23.20
C ARG A 217 0.83 26.42 -21.92
N LEU A 218 1.54 26.86 -20.89
CA LEU A 218 0.95 27.30 -19.62
C LEU A 218 0.11 28.57 -19.81
N LEU A 219 0.57 29.49 -20.66
CA LEU A 219 -0.10 30.75 -20.97
C LEU A 219 -1.24 30.58 -21.99
N ALA A 220 -1.18 29.54 -22.85
CA ALA A 220 -2.15 29.35 -23.90
C ALA A 220 -3.45 28.60 -23.47
N ASN A 221 -3.42 27.79 -22.39
CA ASN A 221 -4.61 27.07 -21.93
C ASN A 221 -4.54 26.65 -20.47
N PRO A 222 -5.12 27.40 -19.53
CA PRO A 222 -5.18 27.03 -18.10
C PRO A 222 -6.06 25.78 -17.82
N VAL A 223 -6.91 25.38 -18.76
CA VAL A 223 -7.79 24.20 -18.64
C VAL A 223 -7.06 22.87 -18.91
N PHE A 224 -5.84 22.89 -19.41
CA PHE A 224 -5.06 21.67 -19.73
C PHE A 224 -4.46 20.96 -18.51
N PHE A 225 -4.58 21.51 -17.31
CA PHE A 225 -4.15 20.85 -16.06
C PHE A 225 -5.08 19.72 -15.60
N ILE A 226 -6.27 19.61 -16.18
CA ILE A 226 -7.27 18.58 -15.80
C ILE A 226 -7.72 17.85 -17.07
N THR A 227 -6.82 17.24 -17.81
CA THR A 227 -7.24 16.10 -18.63
C THR A 227 -7.31 14.89 -17.72
N ILE A 228 -8.40 14.78 -16.98
CA ILE A 228 -8.87 13.53 -16.40
C ILE A 228 -8.82 12.51 -17.55
N PRO A 229 -8.14 11.35 -17.38
CA PRO A 229 -8.17 10.30 -18.40
C PRO A 229 -9.62 10.05 -18.74
N SER A 230 -9.97 10.22 -20.01
CA SER A 230 -11.35 10.11 -20.42
C SER A 230 -11.80 8.65 -20.19
N LEU A 231 -13.07 8.45 -19.90
CA LEU A 231 -13.67 7.11 -19.87
C LEU A 231 -13.31 6.30 -21.13
N SER A 232 -13.01 6.96 -22.24
CA SER A 232 -12.52 6.35 -23.47
C SER A 232 -11.11 5.78 -23.37
N ASP A 233 -10.22 6.36 -22.54
CA ASP A 233 -8.86 5.85 -22.35
C ASP A 233 -8.91 4.62 -21.43
N PHE A 234 -9.77 4.64 -20.42
CA PHE A 234 -10.12 3.48 -19.61
C PHE A 234 -10.72 2.35 -20.47
N ARG A 235 -11.67 2.70 -21.33
CA ARG A 235 -12.31 1.74 -22.24
C ARG A 235 -11.35 1.20 -23.30
N ARG A 236 -10.35 1.97 -23.70
CA ARG A 236 -9.28 1.56 -24.63
C ARG A 236 -8.29 0.64 -23.95
N ALA A 237 -7.88 0.94 -22.71
CA ALA A 237 -7.06 0.05 -21.87
C ALA A 237 -7.78 -1.29 -21.60
N PHE A 238 -9.07 -1.24 -21.25
CA PHE A 238 -9.90 -2.45 -21.08
C PHE A 238 -10.10 -3.25 -22.38
N ARG A 239 -10.26 -2.58 -23.51
CA ARG A 239 -10.37 -3.26 -24.82
C ARG A 239 -9.07 -3.92 -25.24
N GLY A 240 -7.92 -3.25 -25.03
CA GLY A 240 -6.60 -3.82 -25.28
C GLY A 240 -6.34 -5.06 -24.39
N MET A 241 -6.83 -5.03 -23.17
CA MET A 241 -6.76 -6.17 -22.24
C MET A 241 -7.64 -7.36 -22.68
N ARG A 242 -8.83 -7.08 -23.26
CA ARG A 242 -9.73 -8.13 -23.74
C ARG A 242 -9.15 -8.92 -24.94
N SER A 243 -8.33 -8.28 -25.77
CA SER A 243 -7.64 -8.97 -26.89
C SER A 243 -6.41 -9.78 -26.44
N SER A 244 -5.86 -9.49 -25.25
CA SER A 244 -4.70 -10.20 -24.67
C SER A 244 -5.11 -11.25 -23.64
N LEU A 245 -6.42 -11.42 -23.38
CA LEU A 245 -6.97 -12.29 -22.34
C LEU A 245 -6.86 -13.78 -22.76
N THR A 246 -5.80 -14.44 -22.34
CA THR A 246 -5.78 -15.89 -22.20
C THR A 246 -6.81 -16.34 -21.16
N ARG A 247 -7.36 -17.55 -21.26
CA ARG A 247 -8.48 -18.04 -20.41
C ARG A 247 -8.26 -17.90 -18.88
N GLY A 248 -7.01 -17.77 -18.41
CA GLY A 248 -6.67 -17.66 -17.00
C GLY A 248 -6.77 -16.25 -16.40
N VAL A 249 -6.59 -15.20 -17.21
CA VAL A 249 -6.52 -13.83 -16.72
C VAL A 249 -7.80 -13.35 -16.02
N PRO A 250 -9.03 -13.63 -16.51
CA PRO A 250 -10.24 -13.26 -15.82
C PRO A 250 -10.38 -13.88 -14.42
N LEU A 251 -10.03 -15.16 -14.28
CA LEU A 251 -10.09 -15.87 -13.00
C LEU A 251 -9.12 -15.28 -11.98
N PHE A 252 -7.92 -14.89 -12.42
CA PHE A 252 -6.94 -14.20 -11.58
C PHE A 252 -7.51 -12.85 -11.07
N TYR A 253 -8.11 -12.03 -11.96
CA TYR A 253 -8.69 -10.76 -11.55
C TYR A 253 -9.88 -10.94 -10.60
N ILE A 254 -10.76 -11.92 -10.83
CA ILE A 254 -11.89 -12.21 -9.94
C ILE A 254 -11.36 -12.62 -8.56
N SER A 255 -10.37 -13.50 -8.48
CA SER A 255 -9.74 -13.87 -7.21
C SER A 255 -9.11 -12.67 -6.50
N THR A 256 -8.45 -11.78 -7.26
CA THR A 256 -7.86 -10.55 -6.74
C THR A 256 -8.93 -9.59 -6.18
N ILE A 257 -10.04 -9.41 -6.89
CA ILE A 257 -11.18 -8.61 -6.43
C ILE A 257 -11.72 -9.18 -5.11
N LEU A 258 -11.98 -10.47 -5.04
CA LEU A 258 -12.49 -11.14 -3.83
C LEU A 258 -11.51 -10.97 -2.64
N PHE A 259 -10.22 -11.09 -2.90
CA PHE A 259 -9.19 -10.86 -1.88
C PHE A 259 -9.20 -9.43 -1.33
N TYR A 260 -9.25 -8.43 -2.19
CA TYR A 260 -9.19 -7.03 -1.75
C TYR A 260 -10.51 -6.53 -1.19
N VAL A 261 -11.66 -7.02 -1.65
CA VAL A 261 -12.96 -6.79 -0.99
C VAL A 261 -12.96 -7.39 0.41
N SER A 262 -12.52 -8.64 0.55
CA SER A 262 -12.38 -9.31 1.86
C SER A 262 -11.44 -8.55 2.78
N SER A 263 -10.29 -8.10 2.26
CA SER A 263 -9.31 -7.31 3.02
C SER A 263 -9.87 -5.97 3.46
N GLY A 264 -10.61 -5.28 2.60
CA GLY A 264 -11.30 -4.04 2.92
C GLY A 264 -12.36 -4.23 4.01
N LEU A 265 -13.18 -5.27 3.90
CA LEU A 265 -14.16 -5.65 4.92
C LEU A 265 -13.51 -5.88 6.29
N PHE A 266 -12.51 -6.74 6.33
CA PHE A 266 -11.85 -7.14 7.57
C PHE A 266 -11.08 -5.99 8.23
N ASN A 267 -10.15 -5.37 7.49
CA ASN A 267 -9.23 -4.38 8.06
C ASN A 267 -9.97 -3.13 8.58
N THR A 268 -11.07 -2.76 7.93
CA THR A 268 -11.87 -1.60 8.34
C THR A 268 -12.66 -1.86 9.62
N SER A 269 -13.13 -3.09 9.83
CA SER A 269 -13.93 -3.45 11.02
C SER A 269 -13.09 -3.95 12.18
N PHE A 270 -11.83 -4.32 11.97
CA PHE A 270 -11.02 -4.97 12.98
C PHE A 270 -10.71 -4.07 14.18
N VAL A 271 -10.27 -2.83 13.94
CA VAL A 271 -9.98 -1.86 15.00
C VAL A 271 -11.25 -1.47 15.78
N PRO A 272 -12.37 -1.11 15.12
CA PRO A 272 -13.63 -0.87 15.82
C PRO A 272 -14.15 -2.07 16.62
N ALA A 273 -13.96 -3.30 16.12
CA ALA A 273 -14.33 -4.49 16.88
C ALA A 273 -13.55 -4.61 18.17
N MET A 274 -12.22 -4.46 18.14
CA MET A 274 -11.40 -4.50 19.35
C MET A 274 -11.86 -3.47 20.38
N HIS A 275 -12.16 -2.25 19.94
CA HIS A 275 -12.68 -1.20 20.83
C HIS A 275 -14.06 -1.58 21.41
N LEU A 276 -14.96 -2.19 20.63
CA LEU A 276 -16.26 -2.68 21.13
C LEU A 276 -16.07 -3.74 22.25
N TYR A 277 -15.08 -4.62 22.11
CA TYR A 277 -14.75 -5.61 23.13
C TYR A 277 -13.93 -5.04 24.30
N SER A 278 -13.91 -3.71 24.45
CA SER A 278 -13.21 -3.03 25.56
C SER A 278 -11.70 -3.32 25.61
N VAL A 279 -11.12 -3.61 24.45
CA VAL A 279 -9.65 -3.71 24.28
C VAL A 279 -9.10 -2.29 24.29
N SER A 280 -8.07 -2.03 25.07
CA SER A 280 -7.43 -0.70 25.17
C SER A 280 -6.77 -0.28 23.86
N ASP A 281 -6.69 1.04 23.60
CA ASP A 281 -6.02 1.57 22.41
C ASP A 281 -4.57 1.07 22.31
N GLN A 282 -3.87 0.91 23.44
CA GLN A 282 -2.53 0.33 23.52
C GLN A 282 -2.49 -1.10 22.96
N GLU A 283 -3.43 -1.95 23.40
CA GLU A 283 -3.50 -3.34 22.93
C GLU A 283 -3.88 -3.43 21.45
N VAL A 284 -4.77 -2.52 20.97
CA VAL A 284 -5.09 -2.41 19.55
C VAL A 284 -3.83 -2.14 18.74
N PHE A 285 -3.05 -1.12 19.10
CA PHE A 285 -1.78 -0.85 18.43
C PHE A 285 -0.78 -2.00 18.54
N ALA A 286 -0.73 -2.70 19.69
CA ALA A 286 0.16 -3.84 19.88
C ALA A 286 -0.18 -5.03 18.96
N VAL A 287 -1.46 -5.34 18.76
CA VAL A 287 -1.90 -6.40 17.82
C VAL A 287 -1.54 -6.03 16.38
N ILE A 288 -1.79 -4.78 15.97
CA ILE A 288 -1.42 -4.30 14.64
C ILE A 288 0.11 -4.32 14.46
N LEU A 289 0.87 -3.90 15.48
CA LEU A 289 2.33 -3.97 15.53
C LEU A 289 2.82 -5.39 15.30
N ALA A 290 2.27 -6.37 16.04
CA ALA A 290 2.62 -7.78 15.89
C ALA A 290 2.37 -8.26 14.45
N GLY A 291 1.23 -7.88 13.84
CA GLY A 291 0.92 -8.16 12.44
C GLY A 291 1.95 -7.58 11.48
N MET A 292 2.31 -6.32 11.63
CA MET A 292 3.30 -5.63 10.78
C MET A 292 4.71 -6.18 10.95
N ALA A 293 5.10 -6.55 12.18
CA ALA A 293 6.39 -7.19 12.45
C ALA A 293 6.50 -8.56 11.74
N VAL A 294 5.47 -9.39 11.89
CA VAL A 294 5.39 -10.69 11.19
C VAL A 294 5.37 -10.50 9.68
N GLN A 295 4.64 -9.49 9.16
CA GLN A 295 4.60 -9.18 7.74
C GLN A 295 6.00 -8.80 7.21
N THR A 296 6.72 -7.94 7.92
CA THR A 296 8.07 -7.50 7.56
C THR A 296 9.04 -8.68 7.48
N LEU A 297 9.01 -9.57 8.47
CA LEU A 297 9.83 -10.78 8.47
C LEU A 297 9.40 -11.77 7.38
N SER A 298 8.10 -11.92 7.18
CA SER A 298 7.55 -12.84 6.17
C SER A 298 7.90 -12.43 4.76
N PHE A 299 7.97 -11.14 4.43
CA PHE A 299 8.39 -10.68 3.09
C PHE A 299 9.85 -11.05 2.77
N GLN A 300 10.74 -11.10 3.76
CA GLN A 300 12.13 -11.52 3.54
C GLN A 300 12.22 -12.99 3.11
N VAL A 301 11.33 -13.82 3.64
CA VAL A 301 11.29 -15.26 3.37
C VAL A 301 10.41 -15.60 2.18
N ALA A 302 9.31 -14.85 2.00
CA ALA A 302 8.31 -15.09 0.96
C ALA A 302 8.91 -15.08 -0.45
N GLY A 303 9.87 -14.21 -0.73
CA GLY A 303 10.55 -14.14 -2.03
C GLY A 303 11.24 -15.46 -2.41
N ARG A 304 11.90 -16.11 -1.46
CA ARG A 304 12.54 -17.43 -1.67
C ARG A 304 11.50 -18.54 -1.74
N PHE A 305 10.52 -18.52 -0.83
CA PHE A 305 9.48 -19.53 -0.76
C PHE A 305 8.59 -19.56 -2.01
N VAL A 306 8.32 -18.40 -2.62
CA VAL A 306 7.50 -18.27 -3.83
C VAL A 306 8.30 -18.61 -5.08
N GLY A 307 9.61 -18.31 -5.13
CA GLY A 307 10.45 -18.54 -6.31
C GLY A 307 10.59 -20.00 -6.71
N ASP A 308 10.57 -20.92 -5.72
CA ASP A 308 10.79 -22.35 -5.92
C ASP A 308 9.49 -23.15 -6.12
N ARG A 309 8.30 -22.48 -6.09
CA ARG A 309 7.01 -23.18 -6.07
C ARG A 309 6.06 -22.66 -7.13
N ASN A 310 5.06 -23.49 -7.44
CA ASN A 310 3.96 -23.09 -8.32
C ASN A 310 3.18 -21.90 -7.73
N LEU A 311 3.13 -20.79 -8.46
CA LEU A 311 2.53 -19.52 -8.03
C LEU A 311 1.04 -19.67 -7.65
N VAL A 312 0.28 -20.50 -8.39
CA VAL A 312 -1.14 -20.76 -8.10
C VAL A 312 -1.28 -21.47 -6.75
N THR A 313 -0.49 -22.53 -6.52
CA THR A 313 -0.52 -23.29 -5.26
C THR A 313 -0.13 -22.41 -4.08
N THR A 314 0.88 -21.57 -4.24
CA THR A 314 1.35 -20.64 -3.20
C THR A 314 0.28 -19.56 -2.91
N SER A 315 -0.38 -19.03 -3.95
CA SER A 315 -1.50 -18.11 -3.77
C SER A 315 -2.66 -18.76 -3.01
N VAL A 316 -3.02 -20.00 -3.35
CA VAL A 316 -4.05 -20.78 -2.64
C VAL A 316 -3.70 -20.96 -1.17
N GLN A 317 -2.44 -21.32 -0.86
CA GLN A 317 -2.00 -21.47 0.54
C GLN A 317 -2.12 -20.16 1.33
N GLY A 318 -1.71 -19.02 0.74
CA GLY A 318 -1.88 -17.70 1.36
C GLY A 318 -3.35 -17.35 1.60
N LEU A 319 -4.22 -17.59 0.61
CA LEU A 319 -5.67 -17.34 0.73
C LEU A 319 -6.31 -18.22 1.80
N LEU A 320 -6.00 -19.52 1.84
CA LEU A 320 -6.52 -20.46 2.84
C LEU A 320 -6.10 -20.07 4.25
N LEU A 321 -4.81 -19.78 4.44
CA LEU A 321 -4.28 -19.39 5.75
C LEU A 321 -4.96 -18.12 6.27
N ARG A 322 -5.14 -17.12 5.40
CA ARG A 322 -5.84 -15.88 5.73
C ARG A 322 -7.32 -16.10 5.98
N GLY A 323 -7.97 -16.93 5.16
CA GLY A 323 -9.39 -17.27 5.29
C GLY A 323 -9.69 -17.94 6.63
N TRP A 324 -8.90 -18.93 7.01
CA TRP A 324 -9.05 -19.60 8.31
C TRP A 324 -8.79 -18.63 9.48
N SER A 325 -7.81 -17.74 9.36
CA SER A 325 -7.55 -16.75 10.40
C SER A 325 -8.71 -15.76 10.55
N TYR A 326 -9.32 -15.31 9.44
CA TYR A 326 -10.48 -14.41 9.49
C TYR A 326 -11.72 -15.10 10.06
N LEU A 327 -11.96 -16.36 9.68
CA LEU A 327 -13.02 -17.16 10.31
C LEU A 327 -12.78 -17.37 11.79
N GLY A 328 -11.54 -17.68 12.18
CA GLY A 328 -11.16 -17.86 13.59
C GLY A 328 -11.41 -16.61 14.42
N ILE A 329 -11.06 -15.42 13.89
CA ILE A 329 -11.36 -14.14 14.54
C ILE A 329 -12.88 -13.91 14.58
N GLY A 330 -13.63 -14.26 13.52
CA GLY A 330 -15.09 -14.17 13.49
C GLY A 330 -15.77 -15.05 14.52
N VAL A 331 -15.32 -16.29 14.65
CA VAL A 331 -15.80 -17.24 15.68
C VAL A 331 -15.43 -16.73 17.08
N ALA A 332 -14.22 -16.21 17.27
CA ALA A 332 -13.82 -15.61 18.53
C ALA A 332 -14.70 -14.40 18.90
N ALA A 333 -15.01 -13.55 17.90
CA ALA A 333 -15.91 -12.42 18.09
C ALA A 333 -17.36 -12.82 18.40
N LEU A 334 -17.80 -14.00 18.00
CA LEU A 334 -19.13 -14.55 18.32
C LEU A 334 -19.17 -15.16 19.73
N LEU A 335 -18.09 -15.84 20.16
CA LEU A 335 -18.08 -16.63 21.38
C LEU A 335 -17.51 -15.91 22.59
N LEU A 336 -16.60 -14.94 22.36
CA LEU A 336 -15.89 -14.24 23.43
C LEU A 336 -16.51 -12.85 23.66
N THR A 337 -16.51 -12.43 24.91
CA THR A 337 -16.94 -11.09 25.32
C THR A 337 -15.83 -10.39 26.08
N GLY A 338 -15.77 -9.07 25.96
CA GLY A 338 -14.80 -8.25 26.69
C GLY A 338 -13.35 -8.41 26.21
N PRO A 339 -12.36 -7.98 27.04
CA PRO A 339 -10.96 -7.86 26.62
C PRO A 339 -10.29 -9.19 26.26
N ILE A 340 -10.87 -10.33 26.65
CA ILE A 340 -10.31 -11.65 26.31
C ILE A 340 -10.22 -11.89 24.80
N PHE A 341 -10.97 -11.11 24.00
CA PHE A 341 -10.91 -11.11 22.53
C PHE A 341 -9.50 -10.76 22.02
N VAL A 342 -8.69 -10.02 22.80
CA VAL A 342 -7.32 -9.67 22.41
C VAL A 342 -6.44 -10.90 22.18
N ALA A 343 -6.65 -11.98 22.92
CA ALA A 343 -5.81 -13.17 22.85
C ALA A 343 -5.87 -13.87 21.48
N PRO A 344 -7.05 -14.27 20.94
CA PRO A 344 -7.13 -14.79 19.57
C PRO A 344 -6.73 -13.74 18.52
N ALA A 345 -7.04 -12.45 18.72
CA ALA A 345 -6.63 -11.39 17.82
C ALA A 345 -5.11 -11.28 17.70
N LEU A 346 -4.38 -11.37 18.82
CA LEU A 346 -2.90 -11.29 18.87
C LEU A 346 -2.24 -12.47 18.14
N VAL A 347 -2.88 -13.63 18.05
CA VAL A 347 -2.36 -14.80 17.35
C VAL A 347 -2.78 -14.82 15.87
N LEU A 348 -4.07 -14.64 15.62
CA LEU A 348 -4.63 -14.84 14.28
C LEU A 348 -4.40 -13.64 13.35
N TYR A 349 -4.35 -12.41 13.87
CA TYR A 349 -4.11 -11.23 13.05
C TYR A 349 -2.68 -11.21 12.44
N PRO A 350 -1.59 -11.49 13.17
CA PRO A 350 -0.26 -11.65 12.59
C PRO A 350 -0.17 -12.74 11.53
N ILE A 351 -0.91 -13.82 11.69
CA ILE A 351 -0.97 -14.89 10.69
C ILE A 351 -1.69 -14.36 9.43
N ALA A 352 -2.84 -13.71 9.58
CA ALA A 352 -3.64 -13.20 8.47
C ALA A 352 -3.01 -12.00 7.77
N GLY A 353 -2.70 -10.96 8.53
CA GLY A 353 -2.18 -9.68 8.04
C GLY A 353 -0.67 -9.71 7.76
N GLY A 354 0.06 -10.59 8.46
CA GLY A 354 1.50 -10.77 8.30
C GLY A 354 1.84 -11.85 7.28
N LEU A 355 1.88 -13.09 7.74
CA LEU A 355 2.39 -14.23 6.98
C LEU A 355 1.55 -14.52 5.71
N ALA A 356 0.26 -14.71 5.88
CA ALA A 356 -0.63 -15.06 4.77
C ALA A 356 -0.70 -13.96 3.70
N PHE A 357 -0.70 -12.69 4.13
CA PHE A 357 -0.65 -11.55 3.23
C PHE A 357 0.66 -11.53 2.43
N ALA A 358 1.82 -11.70 3.08
CA ALA A 358 3.10 -11.68 2.40
C ALA A 358 3.21 -12.79 1.34
N ILE A 359 2.74 -14.00 1.64
CA ILE A 359 2.72 -15.14 0.71
C ILE A 359 1.82 -14.82 -0.50
N TYR A 360 0.57 -14.44 -0.25
CA TYR A 360 -0.37 -14.12 -1.33
C TYR A 360 0.08 -12.94 -2.17
N TYR A 361 0.47 -11.83 -1.55
CA TYR A 361 0.88 -10.61 -2.23
C TYR A 361 2.08 -10.85 -3.15
N THR A 362 3.10 -11.57 -2.66
CA THR A 362 4.28 -11.90 -3.47
C THR A 362 3.92 -12.79 -4.67
N SER A 363 3.12 -13.85 -4.44
CA SER A 363 2.72 -14.76 -5.52
C SER A 363 1.80 -14.10 -6.54
N ALA A 364 0.81 -13.31 -6.09
CA ALA A 364 -0.12 -12.62 -6.97
C ALA A 364 0.56 -11.55 -7.84
N ASN A 365 1.47 -10.75 -7.25
CA ASN A 365 2.25 -9.78 -8.04
C ASN A 365 3.16 -10.48 -9.04
N THR A 366 3.82 -11.58 -8.68
CA THR A 366 4.64 -12.37 -9.62
C THR A 366 3.78 -12.91 -10.76
N MET A 367 2.61 -13.46 -10.47
CA MET A 367 1.66 -13.92 -11.51
C MET A 367 1.24 -12.77 -12.42
N MET A 368 0.98 -11.57 -11.87
CA MET A 368 0.64 -10.41 -12.67
C MET A 368 1.76 -10.06 -13.66
N PHE A 369 3.00 -9.97 -13.20
CA PHE A 369 4.15 -9.63 -14.06
C PHE A 369 4.46 -10.71 -15.11
N THR A 370 4.27 -11.99 -14.80
CA THR A 370 4.50 -13.08 -15.75
C THR A 370 3.41 -13.19 -16.82
N THR A 371 2.18 -12.78 -16.50
CA THR A 371 1.04 -12.87 -17.42
C THR A 371 0.98 -11.71 -18.42
N VAL A 372 1.62 -10.59 -18.12
CA VAL A 372 1.57 -9.37 -18.94
C VAL A 372 2.73 -9.32 -19.93
N HIS A 373 2.41 -9.28 -21.23
CA HIS A 373 3.39 -9.09 -22.30
C HIS A 373 4.07 -7.71 -22.22
N SER A 374 5.37 -7.65 -22.41
CA SER A 374 6.24 -6.47 -22.22
C SER A 374 5.79 -5.16 -22.91
N LYS A 375 5.05 -5.24 -24.01
CA LYS A 375 4.58 -4.04 -24.76
C LYS A 375 3.41 -3.30 -24.11
N SER A 376 2.70 -3.90 -23.14
CA SER A 376 1.53 -3.31 -22.46
C SER A 376 1.63 -3.35 -20.93
N ALA A 377 2.81 -3.61 -20.38
CA ALA A 377 3.02 -3.81 -18.94
C ALA A 377 2.53 -2.62 -18.08
N GLY A 378 2.80 -1.39 -18.50
CA GLY A 378 2.35 -0.19 -17.77
C GLY A 378 0.83 -0.05 -17.72
N ALA A 379 0.13 -0.28 -18.84
CA ALA A 379 -1.32 -0.21 -18.89
C ALA A 379 -1.98 -1.32 -18.04
N ALA A 380 -1.44 -2.53 -18.09
CA ALA A 380 -1.95 -3.65 -17.31
C ALA A 380 -1.72 -3.45 -15.80
N LEU A 381 -0.56 -2.91 -15.40
CA LEU A 381 -0.29 -2.55 -14.00
C LEU A 381 -1.25 -1.45 -13.51
N GLY A 382 -1.54 -0.46 -14.35
CA GLY A 382 -2.53 0.58 -14.05
C GLY A 382 -3.94 0.01 -13.84
N VAL A 383 -4.38 -0.91 -14.70
CA VAL A 383 -5.66 -1.61 -14.55
C VAL A 383 -5.69 -2.46 -13.28
N TYR A 384 -4.62 -3.21 -13.01
CA TYR A 384 -4.51 -4.00 -11.78
C TYR A 384 -4.64 -3.11 -10.53
N SER A 385 -3.90 -2.00 -10.47
CA SER A 385 -3.97 -1.06 -9.36
C SER A 385 -5.37 -0.45 -9.19
N ALA A 386 -6.04 -0.11 -10.30
CA ALA A 386 -7.41 0.40 -10.26
C ALA A 386 -8.40 -0.65 -9.73
N VAL A 387 -8.28 -1.91 -10.17
CA VAL A 387 -9.09 -3.04 -9.68
C VAL A 387 -8.89 -3.25 -8.18
N VAL A 388 -7.65 -3.25 -7.72
CA VAL A 388 -7.29 -3.35 -6.29
C VAL A 388 -7.91 -2.20 -5.49
N GLY A 389 -7.78 -0.96 -5.98
CA GLY A 389 -8.34 0.23 -5.32
C GLY A 389 -9.86 0.18 -5.22
N ILE A 390 -10.56 -0.16 -6.31
CA ILE A 390 -12.04 -0.27 -6.33
C ILE A 390 -12.50 -1.40 -5.41
N ALA A 391 -11.85 -2.55 -5.44
CA ALA A 391 -12.20 -3.69 -4.59
C ALA A 391 -12.02 -3.35 -3.10
N SER A 392 -10.88 -2.75 -2.72
CA SER A 392 -10.62 -2.31 -1.35
C SER A 392 -11.62 -1.24 -0.89
N MET A 393 -11.90 -0.25 -1.77
CA MET A 393 -12.90 0.79 -1.51
C MET A 393 -14.28 0.18 -1.23
N SER A 394 -14.74 -0.74 -2.08
CA SER A 394 -16.05 -1.39 -1.94
C SER A 394 -16.13 -2.19 -0.64
N GLY A 395 -15.09 -2.97 -0.33
CA GLY A 395 -15.01 -3.73 0.91
C GLY A 395 -15.04 -2.83 2.15
N SER A 396 -14.24 -1.76 2.15
CA SER A 396 -14.19 -0.81 3.27
C SER A 396 -15.51 -0.06 3.46
N PHE A 397 -16.17 0.34 2.36
CA PHE A 397 -17.45 1.03 2.41
C PHE A 397 -18.55 0.17 3.06
N VAL A 398 -18.68 -1.06 2.60
CA VAL A 398 -19.71 -1.99 3.07
C VAL A 398 -19.43 -2.45 4.51
N SER A 399 -18.17 -2.53 4.89
CA SER A 399 -17.70 -3.01 6.20
C SER A 399 -18.34 -2.29 7.37
N GLY A 400 -18.36 -0.95 7.32
CA GLY A 400 -18.93 -0.13 8.42
C GLY A 400 -20.41 -0.42 8.67
N PHE A 401 -21.18 -0.63 7.59
CA PHE A 401 -22.60 -0.92 7.68
C PHE A 401 -22.86 -2.34 8.21
N ILE A 402 -22.26 -3.36 7.61
CA ILE A 402 -22.42 -4.75 8.08
C ILE A 402 -22.02 -4.88 9.55
N SER A 403 -20.92 -4.26 9.96
CA SER A 403 -20.44 -4.34 11.35
C SER A 403 -21.41 -3.75 12.35
N VAL A 404 -22.09 -2.67 11.98
CA VAL A 404 -23.04 -2.00 12.90
C VAL A 404 -24.40 -2.67 12.91
N TYR A 405 -24.92 -3.12 11.76
CA TYR A 405 -26.27 -3.67 11.65
C TYR A 405 -26.33 -5.17 11.91
N ASP A 406 -25.35 -5.93 11.42
CA ASP A 406 -25.33 -7.40 11.50
C ASP A 406 -24.29 -7.93 12.51
N GLY A 407 -23.37 -7.06 12.95
CA GLY A 407 -22.31 -7.38 13.92
C GLY A 407 -20.94 -7.66 13.30
N TYR A 408 -19.90 -7.42 14.08
CA TYR A 408 -18.50 -7.58 13.64
C TYR A 408 -18.16 -9.03 13.28
N TYR A 409 -18.73 -10.01 14.01
CA TYR A 409 -18.52 -11.42 13.72
C TYR A 409 -19.00 -11.80 12.33
N VAL A 410 -20.12 -11.24 11.86
CA VAL A 410 -20.64 -11.43 10.50
C VAL A 410 -19.65 -10.90 9.48
N THR A 411 -19.11 -9.69 9.70
CA THR A 411 -18.13 -9.07 8.81
C THR A 411 -16.87 -9.93 8.68
N PHE A 412 -16.37 -10.49 9.77
CA PHE A 412 -15.17 -11.34 9.77
C PHE A 412 -15.41 -12.69 9.11
N ILE A 413 -16.56 -13.33 9.40
CA ILE A 413 -16.94 -14.59 8.77
C ILE A 413 -17.13 -14.40 7.25
N LEU A 414 -17.84 -13.33 6.85
CA LEU A 414 -18.03 -13.01 5.43
C LEU A 414 -16.68 -12.76 4.72
N SER A 415 -15.76 -12.06 5.39
CA SER A 415 -14.40 -11.86 4.86
C SER A 415 -13.69 -13.19 4.64
N GLY A 416 -13.78 -14.12 5.58
CA GLY A 416 -13.22 -15.48 5.44
C GLY A 416 -13.85 -16.25 4.28
N VAL A 417 -15.17 -16.24 4.16
CA VAL A 417 -15.93 -16.92 3.09
C VAL A 417 -15.53 -16.38 1.70
N LEU A 418 -15.37 -15.06 1.56
CA LEU A 418 -14.88 -14.45 0.31
C LEU A 418 -13.49 -14.95 -0.08
N LEU A 419 -12.61 -15.18 0.89
CA LEU A 419 -11.28 -15.76 0.61
C LEU A 419 -11.35 -17.22 0.17
N PHE A 420 -12.23 -18.04 0.74
CA PHE A 420 -12.45 -19.40 0.25
C PHE A 420 -13.07 -19.42 -1.14
N THR A 421 -13.95 -18.46 -1.44
CA THR A 421 -14.47 -18.29 -2.81
C THR A 421 -13.32 -17.91 -3.76
N ALA A 422 -12.40 -17.03 -3.34
CA ALA A 422 -11.20 -16.68 -4.11
C ALA A 422 -10.30 -17.90 -4.37
N VAL A 423 -10.16 -18.81 -3.38
CA VAL A 423 -9.45 -20.09 -3.54
C VAL A 423 -10.11 -20.96 -4.60
N ALA A 424 -11.43 -21.10 -4.55
CA ALA A 424 -12.17 -21.89 -5.54
C ALA A 424 -12.04 -21.33 -6.96
N VAL A 425 -11.95 -20.02 -7.10
CA VAL A 425 -11.76 -19.33 -8.39
C VAL A 425 -10.34 -19.51 -8.91
N ILE A 426 -9.32 -19.22 -8.09
CA ILE A 426 -7.92 -19.27 -8.54
C ILE A 426 -7.46 -20.73 -8.78
N GLY A 427 -8.02 -21.68 -8.03
CA GLY A 427 -7.72 -23.11 -8.21
C GLY A 427 -8.17 -23.68 -9.55
N ARG A 428 -9.06 -22.98 -10.29
CA ARG A 428 -9.48 -23.33 -11.66
C ARG A 428 -8.52 -22.81 -12.74
N LEU A 429 -7.47 -22.08 -12.37
CA LEU A 429 -6.45 -21.68 -13.33
C LEU A 429 -5.76 -22.91 -13.90
N PRO A 430 -5.55 -22.97 -15.23
CA PRO A 430 -4.80 -24.06 -15.83
C PRO A 430 -3.39 -24.07 -15.23
N LYS A 431 -2.97 -25.24 -14.75
CA LYS A 431 -1.58 -25.43 -14.29
C LYS A 431 -0.66 -25.21 -15.49
N PRO A 432 0.43 -24.44 -15.37
CA PRO A 432 1.40 -24.32 -16.44
C PRO A 432 1.86 -25.72 -16.86
N SER A 433 1.82 -26.00 -18.16
CA SER A 433 2.33 -27.26 -18.69
C SER A 433 3.86 -27.26 -18.56
N SER A 434 4.45 -28.42 -18.29
CA SER A 434 5.90 -28.60 -18.20
C SER A 434 6.68 -28.15 -19.46
N ARG A 435 5.98 -27.86 -20.56
CA ARG A 435 6.55 -27.30 -21.81
C ARG A 435 6.80 -25.78 -21.73
N ASP A 436 6.07 -25.07 -20.87
CA ASP A 436 6.25 -23.60 -20.75
C ASP A 436 7.44 -23.26 -19.85
N GLU A 437 7.87 -24.15 -18.96
CA GLU A 437 9.04 -23.97 -18.10
C GLU A 437 10.37 -24.02 -18.88
N SER A 438 10.43 -24.82 -19.96
CA SER A 438 11.63 -24.91 -20.81
C SER A 438 11.83 -23.72 -21.78
N ALA A 439 10.80 -22.89 -21.96
CA ALA A 439 10.87 -21.68 -22.81
C ALA A 439 11.26 -20.41 -22.03
N LEU A 440 11.35 -20.48 -20.71
CA LEU A 440 11.70 -19.37 -19.81
C LEU A 440 13.13 -19.48 -19.24
N GLN A 441 13.84 -20.59 -19.50
CA GLN A 441 15.27 -20.77 -19.27
C GLN A 441 16.07 -20.40 -20.54
#